data_c854ab3227f3eba757e0fff307354c34
#
_entry.id   c854ab3227f3eba757e0fff307354c34
#
_cell.length_a   1.000
_cell.length_b   1.000
_cell.length_c   1.000
_cell.angle_alpha   90.00
_cell.angle_beta   90.00
_cell.angle_gamma   90.00
#
_symmetry.space_group_name_H-M   'P 1'
#
loop_
_entity.id
_entity.type
_entity.pdbx_description
1 polymer ?
#
loop_
_entity_poly.entity_id
_entity_poly.type
_entity_poly.pdbx_seq_one_letter_code
_entity_poly.pdbx_strand_id
1 'polypeptide(L)'
;AAVKSRLEQLGHVLTEEEVNTVFERFKKVGDSKKFVYDDDLSAIVDDSLHASTGLWELDFLQFVAGSHARPTATVGLLKEGKKFEDSSTGNGAVDAVIKAIERITRRKGTLKGYSVNAASEGKDALGEVTVHVDFGQPKPIVGKGASTDVIEASARAYLNAVNRSIRMENMPQPNNLDAGTI
;
A
#
# COMPACT_ATOMS: atom_id res chain seq x y z
N ALA A 1 -0.18 -16.11 19.17
CA ALA A 1 -0.73 -17.35 18.61
C ALA A 1 -1.87 -17.08 17.62
N ALA A 2 -2.86 -16.25 17.97
CA ALA A 2 -4.00 -15.95 17.09
C ALA A 2 -3.59 -15.15 15.84
N VAL A 3 -2.69 -14.20 15.96
CA VAL A 3 -2.18 -13.38 14.84
C VAL A 3 -1.41 -14.25 13.85
N LYS A 4 -0.53 -15.11 14.32
CA LYS A 4 0.24 -16.02 13.49
C LYS A 4 -0.66 -16.97 12.70
N SER A 5 -1.63 -17.56 13.36
CA SER A 5 -2.61 -18.46 12.75
C SER A 5 -3.42 -17.76 11.66
N ARG A 6 -3.87 -16.53 11.93
CA ARG A 6 -4.66 -15.76 10.96
C ARG A 6 -3.83 -15.34 9.75
N LEU A 7 -2.57 -14.97 9.96
CA LEU A 7 -1.64 -14.65 8.88
C LEU A 7 -1.39 -15.84 7.96
N GLU A 8 -1.22 -17.04 8.54
CA GLU A 8 -1.07 -18.27 7.76
C GLU A 8 -2.32 -18.56 6.92
N GLN A 9 -3.52 -18.37 7.48
CA GLN A 9 -4.79 -18.52 6.76
C GLN A 9 -4.92 -17.52 5.60
N LEU A 10 -4.34 -16.32 5.74
CA LEU A 10 -4.33 -15.29 4.70
C LEU A 10 -3.20 -15.49 3.68
N GLY A 11 -2.40 -16.54 3.80
CA GLY A 11 -1.34 -16.88 2.87
C GLY A 11 0.02 -16.25 3.18
N HIS A 12 0.20 -15.68 4.38
CA HIS A 12 1.48 -15.13 4.81
C HIS A 12 2.24 -16.14 5.65
N VAL A 13 3.36 -16.64 5.12
CA VAL A 13 4.29 -17.49 5.86
C VAL A 13 5.46 -16.63 6.33
N LEU A 14 5.57 -16.44 7.64
CA LEU A 14 6.53 -15.52 8.26
C LEU A 14 7.46 -16.27 9.23
N THR A 15 8.69 -15.77 9.36
CA THR A 15 9.62 -16.19 10.41
C THR A 15 9.16 -15.64 11.77
N GLU A 16 9.71 -16.17 12.86
CA GLU A 16 9.38 -15.69 14.21
C GLU A 16 9.72 -14.20 14.40
N GLU A 17 10.84 -13.73 13.85
CA GLU A 17 11.23 -12.32 13.88
C GLU A 17 10.23 -11.44 13.13
N GLU A 18 9.80 -11.87 11.96
CA GLU A 18 8.81 -11.16 11.16
C GLU A 18 7.46 -11.11 11.85
N VAL A 19 7.05 -12.22 12.50
CA VAL A 19 5.81 -12.27 13.30
C VAL A 19 5.88 -11.27 14.46
N ASN A 20 7.00 -11.17 15.15
CA ASN A 20 7.17 -10.22 16.24
C ASN A 20 7.07 -8.77 15.77
N THR A 21 7.69 -8.44 14.63
CA THR A 21 7.61 -7.11 14.01
C THR A 21 6.17 -6.75 13.67
N VAL A 22 5.46 -7.66 13.04
CA VAL A 22 4.04 -7.50 12.68
C VAL A 22 3.16 -7.37 13.93
N PHE A 23 3.43 -8.16 14.96
CA PHE A 23 2.67 -8.13 16.22
C PHE A 23 2.79 -6.79 16.95
N GLU A 24 3.97 -6.19 16.98
CA GLU A 24 4.16 -4.87 17.58
C GLU A 24 3.39 -3.80 16.81
N ARG A 25 3.44 -3.86 15.50
CA ARG A 25 2.68 -2.96 14.63
C ARG A 25 1.17 -3.16 14.81
N PHE A 26 0.73 -4.40 14.92
CA PHE A 26 -0.66 -4.77 15.20
C PHE A 26 -1.16 -4.17 16.51
N LYS A 27 -0.35 -4.20 17.57
CA LYS A 27 -0.69 -3.56 18.85
C LYS A 27 -0.92 -2.06 18.70
N LYS A 28 -0.05 -1.36 17.97
CA LYS A 28 -0.19 0.08 17.72
C LYS A 28 -1.48 0.41 16.97
N VAL A 29 -1.83 -0.38 15.98
CA VAL A 29 -3.08 -0.21 15.22
C VAL A 29 -4.29 -0.55 16.09
N GLY A 30 -4.22 -1.62 16.88
CA GLY A 30 -5.26 -2.02 17.81
C GLY A 30 -5.55 -0.99 18.89
N ASP A 31 -4.53 -0.26 19.35
CA ASP A 31 -4.67 0.84 20.32
C ASP A 31 -5.41 2.05 19.73
N SER A 32 -5.33 2.25 18.42
CA SER A 32 -6.00 3.36 17.72
C SER A 32 -7.31 2.96 17.05
N LYS A 33 -7.58 1.67 16.87
CA LYS A 33 -8.78 1.11 16.25
C LYS A 33 -9.46 0.13 17.18
N LYS A 34 -10.79 0.15 17.19
CA LYS A 34 -11.60 -0.80 17.94
C LYS A 34 -11.52 -2.23 17.38
N PHE A 35 -11.33 -2.35 16.06
CA PHE A 35 -11.23 -3.64 15.36
C PHE A 35 -10.12 -3.59 14.32
N VAL A 36 -9.42 -4.71 14.16
CA VAL A 36 -8.45 -4.94 13.09
C VAL A 36 -8.99 -6.03 12.19
N TYR A 37 -9.24 -5.69 10.94
CA TYR A 37 -9.76 -6.61 9.93
C TYR A 37 -8.61 -7.31 9.20
N ASP A 38 -8.93 -8.40 8.50
CA ASP A 38 -7.95 -9.16 7.70
C ASP A 38 -7.19 -8.30 6.70
N ASP A 39 -7.88 -7.37 6.05
CA ASP A 39 -7.25 -6.44 5.10
C ASP A 39 -6.28 -5.49 5.79
N ASP A 40 -6.61 -5.02 6.99
CA ASP A 40 -5.72 -4.19 7.81
C ASP A 40 -4.48 -4.99 8.22
N LEU A 41 -4.65 -6.23 8.62
CA LEU A 41 -3.55 -7.10 9.02
C LEU A 41 -2.60 -7.37 7.85
N SER A 42 -3.14 -7.66 6.66
CA SER A 42 -2.34 -7.84 5.45
C SER A 42 -1.59 -6.57 5.06
N ALA A 43 -2.23 -5.40 5.17
CA ALA A 43 -1.58 -4.12 4.90
C ALA A 43 -0.44 -3.82 5.89
N ILE A 44 -0.61 -4.19 7.16
CA ILE A 44 0.46 -4.07 8.18
C ILE A 44 1.65 -4.95 7.82
N VAL A 45 1.43 -6.18 7.36
CA VAL A 45 2.49 -7.08 6.90
C VAL A 45 3.25 -6.45 5.76
N ASP A 46 2.56 -5.96 4.74
CA ASP A 46 3.17 -5.35 3.57
C ASP A 46 4.00 -4.12 3.93
N ASP A 47 3.47 -3.23 4.77
CA ASP A 47 4.16 -2.03 5.24
C ASP A 47 5.38 -2.37 6.10
N SER A 48 5.29 -3.41 6.94
CA SER A 48 6.38 -3.82 7.83
C SER A 48 7.51 -4.55 7.12
N LEU A 49 7.22 -5.24 6.02
CA LEU A 49 8.14 -6.13 5.30
C LEU A 49 8.47 -5.66 3.88
N HIS A 50 7.98 -4.49 3.46
CA HIS A 50 8.15 -4.00 2.09
C HIS A 50 9.62 -3.69 1.71
N ALA A 51 10.53 -3.65 2.66
CA ALA A 51 11.96 -3.55 2.39
C ALA A 51 12.53 -4.76 1.64
N SER A 52 11.69 -5.73 1.27
CA SER A 52 12.10 -6.84 0.45
C SER A 52 12.47 -6.39 -0.97
N THR A 53 13.46 -7.05 -1.53
CA THR A 53 14.03 -6.74 -2.84
C THR A 53 13.02 -6.80 -3.99
N GLY A 54 13.18 -5.92 -4.96
CA GLY A 54 12.40 -5.92 -6.19
C GLY A 54 11.09 -5.12 -6.12
N LEU A 55 10.82 -4.44 -5.02
CA LEU A 55 9.65 -3.59 -4.86
C LEU A 55 9.99 -2.11 -5.04
N TRP A 56 8.95 -1.34 -5.30
CA TRP A 56 9.07 0.10 -5.51
C TRP A 56 9.14 0.84 -4.19
N GLU A 57 10.02 1.85 -4.10
CA GLU A 57 10.14 2.77 -2.98
C GLU A 57 9.91 4.19 -3.46
N LEU A 58 9.27 5.02 -2.63
CA LEU A 58 9.10 6.44 -2.92
C LEU A 58 10.42 7.17 -2.66
N ASP A 59 10.96 7.81 -3.68
CA ASP A 59 12.16 8.66 -3.57
C ASP A 59 11.76 10.11 -3.30
N PHE A 60 10.96 10.69 -4.18
CA PHE A 60 10.45 12.04 -3.98
C PHE A 60 9.09 12.23 -4.64
N LEU A 61 8.44 13.29 -4.24
CA LEU A 61 7.14 13.71 -4.75
C LEU A 61 7.08 15.23 -4.75
N GLN A 62 6.65 15.81 -5.87
CA GLN A 62 6.24 17.21 -5.92
C GLN A 62 4.93 17.31 -6.68
N PHE A 63 4.09 18.26 -6.29
CA PHE A 63 2.82 18.48 -6.96
C PHE A 63 2.47 19.96 -6.98
N VAL A 64 1.67 20.33 -7.99
CA VAL A 64 1.07 21.66 -8.12
C VAL A 64 -0.43 21.47 -8.26
N ALA A 65 -1.19 22.15 -7.42
CA ALA A 65 -2.64 22.19 -7.49
C ALA A 65 -3.14 23.54 -6.98
N GLY A 66 -4.30 23.96 -7.44
CA GLY A 66 -4.89 25.23 -7.03
C GLY A 66 -6.06 25.62 -7.92
N SER A 67 -6.73 26.72 -7.60
CA SER A 67 -7.93 27.15 -8.31
C SER A 67 -7.72 27.49 -9.76
N HIS A 68 -6.50 27.87 -10.14
CA HIS A 68 -6.13 28.29 -11.50
C HIS A 68 -4.96 27.48 -12.09
N ALA A 69 -4.53 26.44 -11.38
CA ALA A 69 -3.47 25.55 -11.83
C ALA A 69 -4.05 24.20 -12.24
N ARG A 70 -3.52 23.63 -13.30
CA ARG A 70 -3.85 22.25 -13.66
C ARG A 70 -3.15 21.32 -12.67
N PRO A 71 -3.87 20.47 -11.94
CA PRO A 71 -3.23 19.54 -11.01
C PRO A 71 -2.19 18.69 -11.75
N THR A 72 -0.96 18.72 -11.26
CA THR A 72 0.18 18.05 -11.88
C THR A 72 1.08 17.49 -10.77
N ALA A 73 1.58 16.30 -10.95
CA ALA A 73 2.53 15.69 -10.02
C ALA A 73 3.72 15.10 -10.76
N THR A 74 4.89 15.22 -10.14
CA THR A 74 6.11 14.52 -10.55
C THR A 74 6.50 13.58 -9.42
N VAL A 75 6.70 12.31 -9.74
CA VAL A 75 7.03 11.27 -8.76
C VAL A 75 8.35 10.62 -9.14
N GLY A 76 9.22 10.47 -8.17
CA GLY A 76 10.44 9.68 -8.27
C GLY A 76 10.30 8.40 -7.47
N LEU A 77 10.57 7.26 -8.09
CA LEU A 77 10.57 5.96 -7.46
C LEU A 77 11.93 5.29 -7.59
N LEU A 78 12.22 4.43 -6.64
CA LEU A 78 13.40 3.56 -6.66
C LEU A 78 12.96 2.11 -6.77
N LYS A 79 13.68 1.35 -7.57
CA LYS A 79 13.56 -0.11 -7.63
C LYS A 79 14.96 -0.70 -7.76
N GLU A 80 15.36 -1.48 -6.78
CA GLU A 80 16.71 -2.05 -6.71
C GLU A 80 17.82 -0.99 -6.85
N GLY A 81 17.64 0.16 -6.19
CA GLY A 81 18.57 1.28 -6.24
C GLY A 81 18.53 2.11 -7.52
N LYS A 82 17.76 1.70 -8.51
CA LYS A 82 17.62 2.41 -9.78
C LYS A 82 16.51 3.44 -9.70
N LYS A 83 16.77 4.64 -10.22
CA LYS A 83 15.84 5.78 -10.20
C LYS A 83 14.94 5.80 -11.41
N PHE A 84 13.64 6.04 -11.16
CA PHE A 84 12.63 6.25 -12.18
C PHE A 84 11.84 7.51 -11.85
N GLU A 85 11.52 8.30 -12.85
CA GLU A 85 10.77 9.53 -12.67
C GLU A 85 9.78 9.71 -13.81
N ASP A 86 8.57 10.16 -13.46
CA ASP A 86 7.59 10.56 -14.46
C ASP A 86 6.60 11.57 -13.87
N SER A 87 5.84 12.21 -14.71
CA SER A 87 4.87 13.24 -14.36
C SER A 87 3.52 12.94 -15.00
N SER A 88 2.46 13.44 -14.39
CA SER A 88 1.12 13.40 -14.97
C SER A 88 0.27 14.55 -14.47
N THR A 89 -0.69 14.95 -15.27
CA THR A 89 -1.81 15.77 -14.84
C THR A 89 -2.91 14.87 -14.26
N GLY A 90 -3.85 15.46 -13.55
CA GLY A 90 -4.99 14.74 -12.98
C GLY A 90 -6.13 15.69 -12.64
N ASN A 91 -7.23 15.13 -12.12
CA ASN A 91 -8.39 15.91 -11.67
C ASN A 91 -8.15 16.60 -10.32
N GLY A 92 -7.13 16.21 -9.62
CA GLY A 92 -6.66 16.77 -8.35
C GLY A 92 -5.26 16.28 -8.08
N ALA A 93 -4.66 16.72 -6.97
CA ALA A 93 -3.29 16.35 -6.62
C ALA A 93 -3.12 14.84 -6.44
N VAL A 94 -4.04 14.18 -5.73
CA VAL A 94 -3.98 12.73 -5.49
C VAL A 94 -4.10 11.95 -6.82
N ASP A 95 -5.04 12.34 -7.66
CA ASP A 95 -5.22 11.70 -8.98
C ASP A 95 -3.97 11.86 -9.85
N ALA A 96 -3.38 13.05 -9.87
CA ALA A 96 -2.14 13.30 -10.61
C ALA A 96 -0.98 12.44 -10.11
N VAL A 97 -0.84 12.29 -8.79
CA VAL A 97 0.19 11.45 -8.17
C VAL A 97 0.00 9.99 -8.54
N ILE A 98 -1.22 9.48 -8.43
CA ILE A 98 -1.55 8.09 -8.78
C ILE A 98 -1.24 7.81 -10.25
N LYS A 99 -1.63 8.71 -11.15
CA LYS A 99 -1.33 8.57 -12.58
C LYS A 99 0.17 8.58 -12.88
N ALA A 100 0.94 9.42 -12.17
CA ALA A 100 2.39 9.42 -12.31
C ALA A 100 3.00 8.07 -11.85
N ILE A 101 2.52 7.52 -10.73
CA ILE A 101 2.95 6.19 -10.24
C ILE A 101 2.59 5.10 -11.25
N GLU A 102 1.40 5.12 -11.82
CA GLU A 102 0.96 4.17 -12.85
C GLU A 102 1.88 4.21 -14.08
N ARG A 103 2.28 5.40 -14.50
CA ARG A 103 3.19 5.57 -15.64
C ARG A 103 4.55 4.95 -15.40
N ILE A 104 5.07 5.06 -14.19
CA ILE A 104 6.37 4.48 -13.81
C ILE A 104 6.28 2.97 -13.65
N THR A 105 5.32 2.51 -12.86
CA THR A 105 5.21 1.10 -12.47
C THR A 105 4.58 0.21 -13.53
N ARG A 106 3.92 0.83 -14.52
CA ARG A 106 3.16 0.14 -15.56
C ARG A 106 2.01 -0.71 -15.00
N ARG A 107 1.56 -0.39 -13.79
CA ARG A 107 0.39 -1.01 -13.16
C ARG A 107 -0.72 0.01 -13.04
N LYS A 108 -1.78 -0.23 -13.78
CA LYS A 108 -2.97 0.60 -13.76
C LYS A 108 -4.02 -0.05 -12.87
N GLY A 109 -4.41 0.68 -11.83
CA GLY A 109 -5.46 0.26 -10.92
C GLY A 109 -6.64 1.21 -10.93
N THR A 110 -7.79 0.72 -10.49
CA THR A 110 -8.97 1.53 -10.25
C THR A 110 -9.17 1.70 -8.75
N LEU A 111 -9.19 2.95 -8.31
CA LEU A 111 -9.42 3.27 -6.90
C LEU A 111 -10.88 3.01 -6.53
N LYS A 112 -11.13 2.01 -5.69
CA LYS A 112 -12.47 1.61 -5.23
C LYS A 112 -12.83 2.20 -3.88
N GLY A 113 -11.83 2.56 -3.09
CA GLY A 113 -12.02 3.20 -1.79
C GLY A 113 -10.82 4.06 -1.43
N TYR A 114 -11.11 5.15 -0.74
CA TYR A 114 -10.12 6.10 -0.26
C TYR A 114 -10.62 6.69 1.06
N SER A 115 -9.83 6.58 2.09
CA SER A 115 -10.16 7.18 3.39
C SER A 115 -8.92 7.77 4.06
N VAL A 116 -9.16 8.83 4.80
CA VAL A 116 -8.12 9.52 5.57
C VAL A 116 -8.54 9.52 7.05
N ASN A 117 -7.66 9.06 7.90
CA ASN A 117 -7.84 9.07 9.34
C ASN A 117 -6.68 9.80 10.02
N ALA A 118 -6.95 10.53 11.08
CA ALA A 118 -5.90 11.09 11.91
C ALA A 118 -5.27 9.96 12.74
N ALA A 119 -3.97 9.74 12.57
CA ALA A 119 -3.24 8.74 13.35
C ALA A 119 -2.71 9.32 14.66
N SER A 120 -2.66 10.65 14.79
CA SER A 120 -2.23 11.36 15.99
C SER A 120 -2.89 12.72 16.06
N GLU A 121 -2.80 13.39 17.22
CA GLU A 121 -3.33 14.74 17.44
C GLU A 121 -2.22 15.78 17.44
N GLY A 122 -2.54 17.03 17.07
CA GLY A 122 -1.63 18.16 17.14
C GLY A 122 -1.14 18.66 15.78
N LYS A 123 -0.21 19.62 15.81
CA LYS A 123 0.33 20.28 14.60
C LYS A 123 1.07 19.33 13.66
N ASP A 124 1.74 18.35 14.24
CA ASP A 124 2.52 17.33 13.51
C ASP A 124 1.74 16.02 13.40
N ALA A 125 0.41 16.11 13.40
CA ALA A 125 -0.47 14.97 13.27
C ALA A 125 -0.21 14.21 11.98
N LEU A 126 0.02 12.91 12.09
CA LEU A 126 0.11 12.04 10.94
C LEU A 126 -1.30 11.77 10.39
N GLY A 127 -1.47 12.00 9.09
CA GLY A 127 -2.62 11.50 8.37
C GLY A 127 -2.34 10.09 7.87
N GLU A 128 -3.22 9.16 8.16
CA GLU A 128 -3.16 7.81 7.61
C GLU A 128 -4.16 7.69 6.46
N VAL A 129 -3.69 7.32 5.30
CA VAL A 129 -4.51 7.07 4.11
C VAL A 129 -4.64 5.57 3.90
N THR A 130 -5.87 5.12 3.67
CA THR A 130 -6.16 3.75 3.26
C THR A 130 -6.79 3.79 1.88
N VAL A 131 -6.25 3.01 0.95
CA VAL A 131 -6.79 2.87 -0.40
C VAL A 131 -7.20 1.42 -0.64
N HIS A 132 -8.26 1.24 -1.42
CA HIS A 132 -8.70 -0.04 -1.95
C HIS A 132 -8.59 0.05 -3.47
N VAL A 133 -7.72 -0.75 -4.06
CA VAL A 133 -7.35 -0.65 -5.47
C VAL A 133 -7.63 -1.96 -6.20
N ASP A 134 -8.38 -1.86 -7.28
CA ASP A 134 -8.63 -2.97 -8.19
C ASP A 134 -7.58 -2.96 -9.30
N PHE A 135 -6.71 -3.96 -9.31
CA PHE A 135 -5.73 -4.21 -10.37
C PHE A 135 -6.14 -5.37 -11.28
N GLY A 136 -7.39 -5.83 -11.19
CA GLY A 136 -7.92 -6.94 -11.96
C GLY A 136 -8.01 -8.28 -11.20
N GLN A 137 -7.64 -8.32 -9.92
CA GLN A 137 -7.81 -9.50 -9.08
C GLN A 137 -9.24 -9.61 -8.53
N PRO A 138 -9.61 -10.79 -7.96
CA PRO A 138 -10.97 -11.02 -7.43
C PRO A 138 -11.40 -10.04 -6.33
N LYS A 139 -10.46 -9.56 -5.51
CA LYS A 139 -10.74 -8.58 -4.44
C LYS A 139 -9.84 -7.37 -4.59
N PRO A 140 -10.34 -6.15 -4.29
CA PRO A 140 -9.48 -4.98 -4.23
C PRO A 140 -8.34 -5.16 -3.24
N ILE A 141 -7.18 -4.61 -3.57
CA ILE A 141 -6.00 -4.64 -2.71
C ILE A 141 -6.00 -3.41 -1.83
N VAL A 142 -5.75 -3.62 -0.54
CA VAL A 142 -5.64 -2.56 0.46
C VAL A 142 -4.19 -2.10 0.55
N GLY A 143 -3.98 -0.80 0.48
CA GLY A 143 -2.71 -0.15 0.76
C GLY A 143 -2.89 0.93 1.82
N LYS A 144 -1.92 1.06 2.72
CA LYS A 144 -1.89 2.10 3.75
C LYS A 144 -0.61 2.89 3.68
N GLY A 145 -0.70 4.18 3.96
CA GLY A 145 0.44 5.06 4.05
C GLY A 145 0.16 6.18 5.06
N ALA A 146 1.20 6.65 5.71
CA ALA A 146 1.09 7.72 6.70
C ALA A 146 2.14 8.80 6.42
N SER A 147 1.75 10.04 6.59
CA SER A 147 2.61 11.21 6.49
C SER A 147 1.92 12.42 7.13
N THR A 148 2.68 13.44 7.47
CA THR A 148 2.13 14.75 7.85
C THR A 148 1.45 15.44 6.65
N ASP A 149 1.81 15.07 5.43
CA ASP A 149 1.19 15.51 4.19
C ASP A 149 0.28 14.42 3.63
N VAL A 150 -1.01 14.72 3.48
CA VAL A 150 -2.02 13.77 2.98
C VAL A 150 -1.73 13.31 1.55
N ILE A 151 -1.15 14.16 0.72
CA ILE A 151 -0.78 13.80 -0.66
C ILE A 151 0.36 12.77 -0.65
N GLU A 152 1.38 12.99 0.17
CA GLU A 152 2.45 12.00 0.35
C GLU A 152 1.92 10.69 0.96
N ALA A 153 1.06 10.78 1.97
CA ALA A 153 0.41 9.60 2.55
C ALA A 153 -0.37 8.80 1.51
N SER A 154 -1.06 9.50 0.60
CA SER A 154 -1.81 8.89 -0.51
C SER A 154 -0.88 8.20 -1.51
N ALA A 155 0.26 8.81 -1.83
CA ALA A 155 1.27 8.21 -2.69
C ALA A 155 1.83 6.92 -2.07
N ARG A 156 2.15 6.96 -0.79
CA ARG A 156 2.65 5.79 -0.05
C ARG A 156 1.61 4.67 0.02
N ALA A 157 0.36 5.02 0.30
CA ALA A 157 -0.75 4.05 0.33
C ALA A 157 -0.92 3.35 -1.02
N TYR A 158 -0.97 4.11 -2.09
CA TYR A 158 -1.11 3.56 -3.44
C TYR A 158 0.08 2.69 -3.84
N LEU A 159 1.30 3.15 -3.54
CA LEU A 159 2.51 2.40 -3.84
C LEU A 159 2.58 1.09 -3.06
N ASN A 160 2.15 1.09 -1.80
CA ASN A 160 2.04 -0.14 -1.00
C ASN A 160 1.03 -1.11 -1.60
N ALA A 161 -0.10 -0.63 -2.14
CA ALA A 161 -1.06 -1.46 -2.86
C ALA A 161 -0.45 -2.05 -4.14
N VAL A 162 0.29 -1.26 -4.90
CA VAL A 162 1.03 -1.73 -6.09
C VAL A 162 2.01 -2.84 -5.72
N ASN A 163 2.83 -2.61 -4.72
CA ASN A 163 3.82 -3.59 -4.25
C ASN A 163 3.15 -4.88 -3.78
N ARG A 164 2.04 -4.75 -3.06
CA ARG A 164 1.26 -5.91 -2.62
C ARG A 164 0.71 -6.69 -3.80
N SER A 165 0.23 -6.02 -4.84
CA SER A 165 -0.24 -6.68 -6.07
C SER A 165 0.87 -7.48 -6.76
N ILE A 166 2.09 -6.94 -6.77
CA ILE A 166 3.26 -7.61 -7.34
C ILE A 166 3.62 -8.86 -6.53
N ARG A 167 3.63 -8.76 -5.20
CA ARG A 167 3.88 -9.90 -4.33
C ARG A 167 2.87 -11.02 -4.54
N MET A 168 1.60 -10.68 -4.64
CA MET A 168 0.52 -11.65 -4.84
C MET A 168 0.66 -12.40 -6.15
N GLU A 169 1.09 -11.74 -7.22
CA GLU A 169 1.36 -12.38 -8.51
C GLU A 169 2.55 -13.34 -8.46
N ASN A 170 3.55 -13.01 -7.64
CA ASN A 170 4.76 -13.81 -7.51
C ASN A 170 4.64 -14.94 -6.49
N MET A 171 3.53 -15.01 -5.76
CA MET A 171 3.27 -16.12 -4.85
C MET A 171 2.95 -17.39 -5.62
N PRO A 172 3.50 -18.56 -5.22
CA PRO A 172 3.09 -19.83 -5.80
C PRO A 172 1.60 -20.03 -5.56
N GLN A 173 0.83 -20.24 -6.62
CA GLN A 173 -0.57 -20.63 -6.51
C GLN A 173 -0.64 -21.92 -5.68
N PRO A 174 -1.57 -22.03 -4.73
CA PRO A 174 -1.82 -23.32 -4.10
C PRO A 174 -2.19 -24.27 -5.22
N ASN A 175 -1.42 -25.34 -5.35
CA ASN A 175 -1.70 -26.38 -6.34
C ASN A 175 -3.13 -26.87 -6.13
N ASN A 176 -3.98 -26.66 -7.10
CA ASN A 176 -5.27 -27.35 -7.20
C ASN A 176 -5.02 -28.83 -7.56
N LEU A 177 -4.29 -29.52 -6.69
CA LEU A 177 -4.02 -30.95 -6.87
C LEU A 177 -5.10 -31.86 -6.29
N ASP A 178 -6.19 -31.28 -5.73
CA ASP A 178 -7.27 -32.06 -5.15
C ASP A 178 -8.64 -31.93 -5.86
N ALA A 179 -8.68 -31.50 -7.10
CA ALA A 179 -9.90 -31.50 -7.89
C ALA A 179 -9.92 -32.58 -8.96
N GLY A 180 -9.41 -33.76 -8.67
CA GLY A 180 -9.35 -34.81 -9.68
C GLY A 180 -9.04 -36.21 -9.17
N THR A 181 -9.73 -36.68 -8.13
CA THR A 181 -9.80 -38.12 -7.94
C THR A 181 -11.16 -38.49 -7.36
N ILE A 182 -12.03 -38.78 -8.22
CA ILE A 182 -13.08 -39.74 -7.95
C ILE A 182 -12.78 -40.93 -8.86
#